data_6f6d274d96d2ade556bfe72cd83816dd
#
_entry.id   6f6d274d96d2ade556bfe72cd83816dd
#
_cell.length_a   1.000
_cell.length_b   1.000
_cell.length_c   1.000
_cell.angle_alpha   90.00
_cell.angle_beta   90.00
_cell.angle_gamma   90.00
#
_symmetry.space_group_name_H-M   'P 1'
#
loop_
_entity.id
_entity.type
_entity.pdbx_description
1 polymer ?
#
loop_
_entity_poly.entity_id
_entity_poly.type
_entity_poly.pdbx_seq_one_letter_code
_entity_poly.pdbx_strand_id
1 'polypeptide(L)'
;MYQPLPPLLTIKPSKVNGLGLFAKEKIKKGHNLGVSHIQIGKELFRTPMGGFINHSDDPNCTKSMFRVSNVDDVLIKSDYKVWRLFTLKDIKKNEELTLTYTFYKI
;
A
#
# COMPACT_ATOMS: atom_id res chain seq x y z
N MET A 1 17.81 -6.68 9.70
CA MET A 1 17.44 -7.33 8.42
C MET A 1 16.40 -6.49 7.70
N TYR A 2 16.62 -6.26 6.42
CA TYR A 2 15.66 -5.52 5.59
C TYR A 2 14.39 -6.33 5.39
N GLN A 3 13.23 -5.73 5.66
CA GLN A 3 11.94 -6.37 5.45
C GLN A 3 11.12 -5.48 4.52
N PRO A 4 10.97 -5.87 3.26
CA PRO A 4 10.25 -5.04 2.28
C PRO A 4 8.74 -4.99 2.52
N LEU A 5 8.20 -5.91 3.32
CA LEU A 5 6.78 -5.97 3.67
C LEU A 5 6.59 -5.97 5.18
N PRO A 6 5.46 -5.43 5.67
CA PRO A 6 5.09 -5.62 7.07
C PRO A 6 5.01 -7.11 7.42
N PRO A 7 5.27 -7.48 8.69
CA PRO A 7 5.22 -8.89 9.09
C PRO A 7 3.87 -9.57 8.88
N LEU A 8 2.79 -8.80 8.80
CA LEU A 8 1.43 -9.35 8.60
C LEU A 8 1.16 -9.77 7.16
N LEU A 9 2.03 -9.41 6.22
CA LEU A 9 1.77 -9.57 4.79
C LEU A 9 2.80 -10.47 4.12
N THR A 10 2.35 -11.12 3.04
CA THR A 10 3.23 -11.93 2.18
C THR A 10 2.75 -11.85 0.74
N ILE A 11 3.59 -12.29 -0.18
CA ILE A 11 3.30 -12.33 -1.61
C ILE A 11 3.09 -13.77 -2.02
N LYS A 12 1.99 -14.04 -2.72
CA LYS A 12 1.63 -15.36 -3.23
C LYS A 12 1.01 -15.24 -4.61
N PRO A 13 0.91 -16.35 -5.37
CA PRO A 13 0.13 -16.34 -6.60
C PRO A 13 -1.31 -15.92 -6.33
N SER A 14 -1.83 -15.04 -7.19
CA SER A 14 -3.16 -14.44 -7.05
C SER A 14 -4.13 -15.05 -8.05
N LYS A 15 -5.40 -15.16 -7.65
CA LYS A 15 -6.48 -15.52 -8.57
C LYS A 15 -6.88 -14.34 -9.45
N VAL A 16 -6.53 -13.13 -9.04
CA VAL A 16 -6.86 -11.91 -9.79
C VAL A 16 -5.88 -11.71 -10.93
N ASN A 17 -4.59 -11.66 -10.61
CA ASN A 17 -3.54 -11.42 -11.61
C ASN A 17 -2.20 -11.73 -11.00
N GLY A 18 -1.39 -12.54 -11.68
CA GLY A 18 0.00 -12.84 -11.34
C GLY A 18 0.22 -13.12 -9.86
N LEU A 19 1.05 -12.29 -9.24
CA LEU A 19 1.29 -12.32 -7.80
C LEU A 19 0.41 -11.28 -7.09
N GLY A 20 0.08 -11.53 -5.85
CA GLY A 20 -0.73 -10.63 -5.06
C GLY A 20 -0.24 -10.54 -3.62
N LEU A 21 -0.86 -9.64 -2.86
CA LEU A 21 -0.54 -9.37 -1.47
C LEU A 21 -1.56 -10.08 -0.59
N PHE A 22 -1.07 -10.89 0.35
CA PHE A 22 -1.95 -11.72 1.18
C PHE A 22 -1.67 -11.50 2.66
N ALA A 23 -2.70 -11.65 3.48
CA ALA A 23 -2.59 -11.60 4.92
C ALA A 23 -2.01 -12.91 5.46
N LYS A 24 -0.97 -12.81 6.29
CA LYS A 24 -0.39 -13.98 6.97
C LYS A 24 -1.19 -14.37 8.20
N GLU A 25 -1.96 -13.41 8.73
CA GLU A 25 -2.83 -13.64 9.88
C GLU A 25 -3.99 -12.65 9.80
N LYS A 26 -4.97 -12.82 10.68
CA LYS A 26 -6.13 -11.94 10.73
C LYS A 26 -5.70 -10.49 10.97
N ILE A 27 -6.29 -9.55 10.20
CA ILE A 27 -6.04 -8.12 10.33
C ILE A 27 -7.37 -7.43 10.56
N LYS A 28 -7.43 -6.58 11.58
CA LYS A 28 -8.66 -5.86 11.91
C LYS A 28 -8.87 -4.69 10.96
N LYS A 29 -10.16 -4.34 10.80
CA LYS A 29 -10.56 -3.15 10.07
C LYS A 29 -9.87 -1.90 10.60
N GLY A 30 -9.46 -1.01 9.70
CA GLY A 30 -8.83 0.25 10.07
C GLY A 30 -7.35 0.17 10.40
N HIS A 31 -6.74 -0.98 10.15
CA HIS A 31 -5.31 -1.16 10.42
C HIS A 31 -4.47 -0.42 9.39
N ASN A 32 -3.50 0.37 9.85
CA ASN A 32 -2.54 1.05 8.99
C ASN A 32 -1.44 0.06 8.61
N LEU A 33 -1.42 -0.34 7.35
CA LEU A 33 -0.44 -1.31 6.86
C LEU A 33 0.90 -0.69 6.48
N GLY A 34 0.95 0.63 6.35
CA GLY A 34 2.17 1.33 5.99
C GLY A 34 2.09 2.00 4.63
N VAL A 35 3.23 2.48 4.17
CA VAL A 35 3.32 3.28 2.93
C VAL A 35 3.26 2.37 1.71
N SER A 36 2.35 2.68 0.78
CA SER A 36 2.24 1.99 -0.50
C SER A 36 2.90 2.78 -1.62
N HIS A 37 2.81 4.10 -1.58
CA HIS A 37 3.32 4.98 -2.64
C HIS A 37 3.92 6.24 -2.05
N ILE A 38 4.90 6.80 -2.75
CA ILE A 38 5.54 8.08 -2.39
C ILE A 38 5.62 8.90 -3.68
N GLN A 39 5.18 10.15 -3.61
CA GLN A 39 5.31 11.08 -4.74
C GLN A 39 6.22 12.23 -4.36
N ILE A 40 7.28 12.41 -5.14
CA ILE A 40 8.23 13.50 -5.00
C ILE A 40 8.25 14.26 -6.32
N GLY A 41 7.80 15.52 -6.31
CA GLY A 41 7.62 16.27 -7.54
C GLY A 41 6.60 15.59 -8.45
N LYS A 42 7.03 15.24 -9.66
CA LYS A 42 6.18 14.56 -10.63
C LYS A 42 6.35 13.04 -10.62
N GLU A 43 7.27 12.52 -9.82
CA GLU A 43 7.59 11.10 -9.81
C GLU A 43 6.83 10.38 -8.72
N LEU A 44 6.23 9.26 -9.09
CA LEU A 44 5.50 8.37 -8.19
C LEU A 44 6.28 7.08 -8.04
N PHE A 45 6.60 6.74 -6.79
CA PHE A 45 7.33 5.53 -6.44
C PHE A 45 6.40 4.57 -5.72
N ARG A 46 6.52 3.27 -6.02
CA ARG A 46 5.78 2.23 -5.32
C ARG A 46 6.71 1.51 -4.36
N THR A 47 6.24 1.27 -3.14
CA THR A 47 6.88 0.31 -2.26
C THR A 47 6.54 -1.10 -2.73
N PRO A 48 7.20 -2.15 -2.24
CA PRO A 48 6.80 -3.53 -2.58
C PRO A 48 5.32 -3.79 -2.30
N MET A 49 4.78 -3.24 -1.22
CA MET A 49 3.36 -3.39 -0.90
C MET A 49 2.48 -2.76 -1.98
N GLY A 50 2.81 -1.54 -2.41
CA GLY A 50 2.06 -0.86 -3.47
C GLY A 50 2.26 -1.49 -4.84
N GLY A 51 3.38 -2.19 -5.05
CA GLY A 51 3.68 -2.86 -6.31
C GLY A 51 2.95 -4.17 -6.51
N PHE A 52 2.60 -4.87 -5.43
CA PHE A 52 1.99 -6.20 -5.52
C PHE A 52 0.51 -6.24 -5.17
N ILE A 53 -0.07 -5.15 -4.66
CA ILE A 53 -1.50 -5.14 -4.36
C ILE A 53 -2.29 -5.05 -5.66
N ASN A 54 -3.24 -5.98 -5.83
CA ASN A 54 -4.04 -6.05 -7.06
C ASN A 54 -5.28 -5.17 -6.97
N HIS A 55 -5.80 -4.80 -8.15
CA HIS A 55 -7.00 -3.99 -8.27
C HIS A 55 -8.26 -4.81 -8.01
N SER A 56 -9.25 -4.20 -7.37
CA SER A 56 -10.60 -4.72 -7.28
C SER A 56 -11.59 -3.55 -7.26
N ASP A 57 -12.75 -3.76 -7.86
CA ASP A 57 -13.86 -2.81 -7.77
C ASP A 57 -14.57 -2.91 -6.43
N ASP A 58 -14.35 -4.00 -5.70
CA ASP A 58 -14.86 -4.21 -4.34
C ASP A 58 -13.68 -4.50 -3.41
N PRO A 59 -12.84 -3.49 -3.14
CA PRO A 59 -11.60 -3.71 -2.41
C PRO A 59 -11.81 -3.89 -0.92
N ASN A 60 -10.86 -4.53 -0.26
CA ASN A 60 -10.84 -4.62 1.19
C ASN A 60 -9.82 -3.65 1.83
N CYS A 61 -9.12 -2.87 1.02
CA CYS A 61 -8.21 -1.83 1.49
C CYS A 61 -8.49 -0.51 0.80
N THR A 62 -8.07 0.56 1.43
CA THR A 62 -8.08 1.90 0.86
C THR A 62 -6.73 2.55 1.11
N LYS A 63 -6.42 3.58 0.35
CA LYS A 63 -5.23 4.37 0.60
C LYS A 63 -5.60 5.80 0.93
N SER A 64 -4.85 6.38 1.85
CA SER A 64 -5.00 7.78 2.24
C SER A 64 -3.71 8.52 2.02
N MET A 65 -3.82 9.73 1.51
CA MET A 65 -2.67 10.57 1.21
C MET A 65 -2.35 11.47 2.39
N PHE A 66 -1.07 11.53 2.70
CA PHE A 66 -0.54 12.45 3.71
C PHE A 66 0.52 13.32 3.06
N ARG A 67 0.40 14.63 3.23
CA ARG A 67 1.39 15.56 2.73
C ARG A 67 2.48 15.72 3.79
N VAL A 68 3.73 15.58 3.37
CA VAL A 68 4.86 15.73 4.26
C VAL A 68 5.61 17.00 3.87
N SER A 69 5.60 17.99 4.76
CA SER A 69 6.35 19.24 4.59
C SER A 69 7.60 19.12 5.44
N ASN A 70 8.74 19.01 4.80
CA ASN A 70 9.99 18.88 5.53
C ASN A 70 10.75 20.18 5.49
N VAL A 71 10.49 21.00 6.48
CA VAL A 71 11.07 22.33 6.56
C VAL A 71 12.50 22.34 7.08
N ASP A 72 12.93 21.25 7.70
CA ASP A 72 14.25 21.21 8.37
C ASP A 72 15.29 20.42 7.60
N ASP A 73 14.91 19.74 6.52
CA ASP A 73 15.84 18.94 5.75
C ASP A 73 16.39 19.73 4.59
N VAL A 74 17.68 20.01 4.63
CA VAL A 74 18.34 20.77 3.57
C VAL A 74 18.48 19.98 2.26
N LEU A 75 18.33 18.66 2.31
CA LEU A 75 18.45 17.81 1.12
C LEU A 75 17.14 17.69 0.36
N ILE A 76 16.01 17.81 1.06
CA ILE A 76 14.68 17.72 0.47
C ILE A 76 14.02 19.08 0.64
N LYS A 77 14.04 19.88 -0.42
CA LYS A 77 13.56 21.26 -0.35
C LYS A 77 12.09 21.41 -0.73
N SER A 78 11.45 20.33 -1.15
CA SER A 78 10.05 20.38 -1.56
C SER A 78 9.23 19.39 -0.76
N ASP A 79 7.95 19.72 -0.61
CA ASP A 79 6.99 18.82 0.01
C ASP A 79 6.88 17.55 -0.81
N TYR A 80 6.59 16.45 -0.14
CA TYR A 80 6.27 15.22 -0.82
C TYR A 80 5.00 14.61 -0.23
N LYS A 81 4.43 13.65 -0.94
CA LYS A 81 3.19 12.98 -0.55
C LYS A 81 3.47 11.51 -0.31
N VAL A 82 2.84 10.95 0.71
CA VAL A 82 2.87 9.51 0.94
C VAL A 82 1.44 9.00 0.96
N TRP A 83 1.23 7.81 0.43
CA TRP A 83 -0.05 7.11 0.55
C TRP A 83 0.16 5.91 1.45
N ARG A 84 -0.71 5.79 2.45
CA ARG A 84 -0.69 4.66 3.37
C ARG A 84 -1.91 3.80 3.12
N LEU A 85 -1.73 2.48 3.22
CA LEU A 85 -2.81 1.53 3.08
C LEU A 85 -3.48 1.28 4.43
N PHE A 86 -4.81 1.25 4.40
CA PHE A 86 -5.63 0.93 5.56
C PHE A 86 -6.64 -0.13 5.16
N THR A 87 -6.93 -1.06 6.06
CA THR A 87 -7.96 -2.05 5.83
C THR A 87 -9.34 -1.42 5.97
N LEU A 88 -10.25 -1.74 5.05
CA LEU A 88 -11.64 -1.25 5.07
C LEU A 88 -12.54 -2.15 5.89
N LYS A 89 -12.14 -3.38 6.09
CA LYS A 89 -12.90 -4.39 6.82
C LYS A 89 -11.92 -5.38 7.45
N ASP A 90 -12.43 -6.25 8.30
CA ASP A 90 -11.61 -7.32 8.86
C ASP A 90 -11.15 -8.24 7.73
N ILE A 91 -9.87 -8.60 7.75
CA ILE A 91 -9.26 -9.47 6.76
C ILE A 91 -8.87 -10.77 7.43
N LYS A 92 -9.25 -11.88 6.79
CA LYS A 92 -8.97 -13.21 7.30
C LYS A 92 -7.55 -13.63 6.92
N LYS A 93 -7.00 -14.55 7.70
CA LYS A 93 -5.75 -15.20 7.35
C LYS A 93 -5.85 -15.81 5.95
N ASN A 94 -4.82 -15.58 5.13
CA ASN A 94 -4.71 -16.06 3.75
C ASN A 94 -5.64 -15.34 2.75
N GLU A 95 -6.33 -14.30 3.18
CA GLU A 95 -7.14 -13.50 2.27
C GLU A 95 -6.25 -12.53 1.48
N GLU A 96 -6.56 -12.35 0.20
CA GLU A 96 -5.84 -11.39 -0.63
C GLU A 96 -6.30 -9.97 -0.32
N LEU A 97 -5.34 -9.04 -0.20
CA LEU A 97 -5.62 -7.63 -0.05
C LEU A 97 -5.75 -6.99 -1.42
N THR A 98 -6.76 -6.17 -1.60
CA THR A 98 -7.04 -5.50 -2.87
C THR A 98 -7.32 -4.02 -2.66
N LEU A 99 -7.13 -3.26 -3.72
CA LEU A 99 -7.26 -1.80 -3.71
C LEU A 99 -7.88 -1.37 -5.03
N THR A 100 -8.72 -0.37 -5.02
CA THR A 100 -9.16 0.25 -6.27
C THR A 100 -8.06 1.18 -6.75
N TYR A 101 -7.53 0.90 -7.96
CA TYR A 101 -6.47 1.72 -8.54
C TYR A 101 -7.00 3.09 -8.91
N THR A 102 -6.28 4.13 -8.51
CA THR A 102 -6.61 5.50 -8.87
C THR A 102 -5.47 6.21 -9.59
N PHE A 103 -4.24 5.65 -9.51
CA PHE A 103 -3.09 6.22 -10.20
C PHE A 103 -2.96 5.74 -11.63
N TYR A 104 -3.56 4.61 -11.97
CA TYR A 104 -3.41 3.97 -13.27
C TYR A 104 -4.76 3.84 -13.93
N LYS A 105 -4.76 4.08 -15.24
CA LYS A 105 -5.94 3.78 -16.05
C LYS A 105 -5.89 2.31 -16.43
N ILE A 106 -6.98 1.64 -16.22
CA ILE A 106 -7.10 0.22 -16.54
C ILE A 106 -7.99 0.07 -17.76
#